data_f03b332ff2b3fa3466f0d7a6707f4d0a
#
_entry.id   f03b332ff2b3fa3466f0d7a6707f4d0a
#
_cell.length_a   1.000
_cell.length_b   1.000
_cell.length_c   1.000
_cell.angle_alpha   90.00
_cell.angle_beta   90.00
_cell.angle_gamma   90.00
#
_symmetry.space_group_name_H-M   'P 1'
#
loop_
_entity.id
_entity.type
_entity.pdbx_description
1 polymer ?
#
loop_
_entity_poly.entity_id
_entity_poly.type
_entity_poly.pdbx_seq_one_letter_code
_entity_poly.pdbx_strand_id
1 'polypeptide(L)'
;SCGDNLTWKLDDSGTLTISGTGAMYDFEEEAPWLALEPQKLVLEEGITHISDSAFYRCTSLTGTLKLPDSLTSVGYSAFCGCKELTGTLVLPKNLTDIGEIAFADCGFTGDLTLPEGLTALSGEAFRGCKGFDGKLTLPKSLTSVGAFAFRSCGFTTVELYDAVETIGTRAFNDCGNLEKVIYHGTKEQWETITVGDGNEPLVNALLAGEWGYTVSFDPNGGKSSLKDMSTKYEANLTLPKSGVTRTGYSFTGWNTEPDGTGNDYAPGQRVSLLTQGESITLYARWTPNTYTVRFNANKGTGKMPDQKGILYGEATELSPCAFTRKGYRFTGWNTKANGTGETVDEALNLTATNKGTVTLYAQWEGEPYDVTFHFGEETRTQTLHYGTAEALDGNPFENPGYTFKCWTTQETGKGKSYKDGAK
;
A
#
# COMPACT_ATOMS: atom_id res chain seq x y z
N SER A 1 1.64 0.59 65.29
CA SER A 1 1.99 1.73 64.40
C SER A 1 2.30 1.22 62.97
N CYS A 2 2.18 2.08 62.03
CA CYS A 2 2.51 1.80 60.63
C CYS A 2 3.36 2.93 60.00
N GLY A 3 3.96 3.73 60.81
CA GLY A 3 4.86 4.84 60.56
C GLY A 3 5.28 5.47 61.86
N ASP A 4 6.24 6.43 61.88
CA ASP A 4 6.73 7.08 63.09
C ASP A 4 5.58 7.73 63.88
N ASN A 5 4.69 8.40 63.18
CA ASN A 5 3.51 9.06 63.78
C ASN A 5 2.21 8.57 63.14
N LEU A 6 2.20 7.36 62.57
CA LEU A 6 1.01 6.74 61.98
C LEU A 6 0.56 5.54 62.78
N THR A 7 -0.74 5.44 62.97
CA THR A 7 -1.41 4.31 63.62
C THR A 7 -2.51 3.77 62.70
N TRP A 8 -2.87 2.51 62.92
CA TRP A 8 -3.98 1.91 62.21
C TRP A 8 -4.95 1.24 63.19
N LYS A 9 -6.20 1.16 62.80
CA LYS A 9 -7.27 0.50 63.53
C LYS A 9 -8.21 -0.19 62.55
N LEU A 10 -8.56 -1.44 62.79
CA LEU A 10 -9.65 -2.14 62.13
C LEU A 10 -10.82 -2.25 63.12
N ASP A 11 -12.00 -1.80 62.74
CA ASP A 11 -13.21 -1.89 63.50
C ASP A 11 -14.07 -3.12 63.20
N ASP A 12 -15.11 -3.37 63.96
CA ASP A 12 -16.00 -4.52 63.82
C ASP A 12 -16.82 -4.48 62.49
N SER A 13 -16.88 -3.35 61.83
CA SER A 13 -17.50 -3.21 60.49
C SER A 13 -16.56 -3.55 59.35
N GLY A 14 -15.33 -3.95 59.64
CA GLY A 14 -14.28 -4.21 58.66
C GLY A 14 -13.68 -2.93 58.05
N THR A 15 -13.83 -1.77 58.71
CA THR A 15 -13.21 -0.53 58.24
C THR A 15 -11.80 -0.40 58.84
N LEU A 16 -10.82 -0.39 57.94
CA LEU A 16 -9.42 -0.07 58.27
C LEU A 16 -9.23 1.44 58.18
N THR A 17 -8.90 2.06 59.32
CA THR A 17 -8.55 3.49 59.39
C THR A 17 -7.05 3.63 59.65
N ILE A 18 -6.35 4.42 58.83
CA ILE A 18 -4.98 4.83 59.08
C ILE A 18 -4.97 6.32 59.36
N SER A 19 -4.38 6.70 60.51
CA SER A 19 -4.42 8.06 61.02
C SER A 19 -3.07 8.53 61.54
N GLY A 20 -2.87 9.86 61.57
CA GLY A 20 -1.63 10.50 62.00
C GLY A 20 -0.94 11.28 60.90
N THR A 21 0.36 11.48 61.01
CA THR A 21 1.13 12.29 60.02
C THR A 21 2.42 11.62 59.59
N GLY A 22 2.80 11.83 58.32
CA GLY A 22 4.06 11.33 57.76
C GLY A 22 3.90 10.13 56.84
N ALA A 23 5.00 9.42 56.62
CA ALA A 23 5.09 8.28 55.73
C ALA A 23 4.74 6.96 56.43
N MET A 24 4.12 6.03 55.69
CA MET A 24 4.04 4.64 56.15
C MET A 24 5.45 3.99 56.06
N TYR A 25 5.71 3.05 57.00
CA TYR A 25 6.90 2.20 56.88
C TYR A 25 6.77 1.26 55.71
N ASP A 26 7.88 0.96 55.08
CA ASP A 26 8.00 -0.22 54.21
C ASP A 26 8.00 -1.46 55.13
N PHE A 27 7.06 -2.34 54.90
CA PHE A 27 6.95 -3.54 55.72
C PHE A 27 7.94 -4.59 55.19
N GLU A 28 8.81 -5.14 56.10
CA GLU A 28 9.75 -6.22 55.76
C GLU A 28 9.01 -7.50 55.32
N GLU A 29 7.78 -7.66 55.81
CA GLU A 29 6.84 -8.72 55.45
C GLU A 29 5.53 -8.08 54.95
N GLU A 30 4.43 -8.82 54.91
CA GLU A 30 3.14 -8.26 54.54
C GLU A 30 2.63 -7.22 55.58
N ALA A 31 1.92 -6.21 55.09
CA ALA A 31 1.28 -5.22 55.96
C ALA A 31 0.31 -5.90 56.95
N PRO A 32 0.31 -5.51 58.22
CA PRO A 32 -0.37 -6.26 59.32
C PRO A 32 -1.88 -6.39 59.16
N TRP A 33 -2.50 -5.59 58.32
CA TRP A 33 -3.95 -5.64 58.05
C TRP A 33 -4.33 -6.57 56.89
N LEU A 34 -3.39 -7.03 56.06
CA LEU A 34 -3.73 -7.85 54.89
C LEU A 34 -4.38 -9.18 55.31
N ALA A 35 -3.85 -9.84 56.33
CA ALA A 35 -4.42 -11.07 56.88
C ALA A 35 -5.79 -10.88 57.59
N LEU A 36 -6.19 -9.64 57.85
CA LEU A 36 -7.46 -9.31 58.49
C LEU A 36 -8.59 -9.00 57.54
N GLU A 37 -8.30 -9.03 56.22
CA GLU A 37 -9.26 -8.83 55.13
C GLU A 37 -10.18 -7.61 55.30
N PRO A 38 -9.62 -6.36 55.42
CA PRO A 38 -10.43 -5.16 55.63
C PRO A 38 -11.38 -4.96 54.41
N GLN A 39 -12.62 -4.53 54.70
CA GLN A 39 -13.67 -4.32 53.72
C GLN A 39 -13.70 -2.89 53.19
N LYS A 40 -13.28 -1.93 54.03
CA LYS A 40 -13.24 -0.49 53.72
C LYS A 40 -11.91 0.10 54.16
N LEU A 41 -11.46 1.12 53.41
CA LEU A 41 -10.23 1.85 53.74
C LEU A 41 -10.53 3.34 53.96
N VAL A 42 -10.05 3.86 55.06
CA VAL A 42 -10.03 5.29 55.38
C VAL A 42 -8.58 5.71 55.60
N LEU A 43 -8.09 6.60 54.79
CA LEU A 43 -6.78 7.24 54.90
C LEU A 43 -7.02 8.69 55.33
N GLU A 44 -6.65 9.05 56.57
CA GLU A 44 -6.85 10.40 57.11
C GLU A 44 -5.81 11.39 56.56
N GLU A 45 -6.13 12.67 56.60
CA GLU A 45 -5.21 13.74 56.22
C GLU A 45 -3.97 13.74 57.12
N GLY A 46 -2.81 14.06 56.50
CA GLY A 46 -1.51 14.03 57.16
C GLY A 46 -0.60 12.89 56.66
N ILE A 47 -1.16 11.86 56.04
CA ILE A 47 -0.38 10.79 55.41
C ILE A 47 0.27 11.34 54.17
N THR A 48 1.61 11.18 54.05
CA THR A 48 2.39 11.71 52.95
C THR A 48 2.88 10.64 51.98
N HIS A 49 2.98 9.39 52.40
CA HIS A 49 3.43 8.26 51.63
C HIS A 49 2.66 6.99 51.97
N ILE A 50 2.24 6.25 50.94
CA ILE A 50 1.71 4.88 51.09
C ILE A 50 2.85 3.94 50.65
N SER A 51 3.22 3.04 51.58
CA SER A 51 4.38 2.15 51.38
C SER A 51 4.18 1.11 50.31
N ASP A 52 5.29 0.50 49.88
CA ASP A 52 5.30 -0.60 48.96
C ASP A 52 4.39 -1.75 49.43
N SER A 53 3.60 -2.28 48.52
CA SER A 53 2.69 -3.42 48.70
C SER A 53 1.69 -3.25 49.89
N ALA A 54 1.47 -2.03 50.38
CA ALA A 54 0.63 -1.78 51.56
C ALA A 54 -0.77 -2.42 51.49
N PHE A 55 -1.37 -2.47 50.31
CA PHE A 55 -2.68 -3.08 50.06
C PHE A 55 -2.61 -4.08 48.90
N TYR A 56 -1.44 -4.71 48.67
CA TYR A 56 -1.25 -5.67 47.60
C TYR A 56 -2.26 -6.81 47.69
N ARG A 57 -3.02 -7.00 46.57
CA ARG A 57 -4.06 -8.04 46.46
C ARG A 57 -5.11 -8.02 47.57
N CYS A 58 -5.37 -6.87 48.13
CA CYS A 58 -6.42 -6.71 49.15
C CYS A 58 -7.80 -6.75 48.48
N THR A 59 -8.21 -7.95 48.01
CA THR A 59 -9.44 -8.19 47.24
C THR A 59 -10.70 -8.01 48.06
N SER A 60 -10.59 -7.94 49.35
CA SER A 60 -11.69 -7.65 50.26
C SER A 60 -12.08 -6.17 50.33
N LEU A 61 -11.16 -5.25 49.98
CA LEU A 61 -11.44 -3.81 49.93
C LEU A 61 -12.42 -3.48 48.79
N THR A 62 -13.54 -2.87 49.18
CA THR A 62 -14.63 -2.53 48.26
C THR A 62 -14.90 -1.03 48.23
N GLY A 63 -15.57 -0.58 47.16
CA GLY A 63 -16.04 0.79 47.01
C GLY A 63 -14.98 1.75 46.50
N THR A 64 -15.14 3.05 46.77
CA THR A 64 -14.31 4.11 46.20
C THR A 64 -13.11 4.37 47.08
N LEU A 65 -11.92 4.40 46.49
CA LEU A 65 -10.69 4.81 47.16
C LEU A 65 -10.62 6.33 47.28
N LYS A 66 -10.49 6.83 48.53
CA LYS A 66 -10.23 8.24 48.79
C LYS A 66 -8.81 8.40 49.30
N LEU A 67 -7.99 9.11 48.58
CA LEU A 67 -6.62 9.45 48.94
C LEU A 67 -6.59 10.84 49.61
N PRO A 68 -5.78 11.04 50.67
CA PRO A 68 -5.68 12.34 51.36
C PRO A 68 -4.94 13.39 50.51
N ASP A 69 -5.30 14.67 50.63
CA ASP A 69 -4.65 15.77 49.92
C ASP A 69 -3.17 15.97 50.30
N SER A 70 -2.78 15.49 51.46
CA SER A 70 -1.40 15.49 51.98
C SER A 70 -0.47 14.48 51.28
N LEU A 71 -1.03 13.54 50.52
CA LEU A 71 -0.26 12.45 49.89
C LEU A 71 0.65 12.97 48.76
N THR A 72 1.93 12.63 48.82
CA THR A 72 2.95 13.00 47.85
C THR A 72 3.47 11.82 47.03
N SER A 73 3.36 10.60 47.57
CA SER A 73 3.84 9.40 46.86
C SER A 73 3.04 8.14 47.20
N VAL A 74 2.96 7.24 46.25
CA VAL A 74 2.39 5.88 46.36
C VAL A 74 3.47 4.89 45.92
N GLY A 75 3.78 3.94 46.79
CA GLY A 75 4.87 2.97 46.59
C GLY A 75 4.59 1.91 45.56
N TYR A 76 5.62 1.08 45.31
CA TYR A 76 5.57 -0.08 44.42
C TYR A 76 4.42 -1.01 44.79
N SER A 77 3.60 -1.37 43.82
CA SER A 77 2.53 -2.36 43.98
C SER A 77 1.51 -2.04 45.11
N ALA A 78 1.44 -0.82 45.57
CA ALA A 78 0.70 -0.45 46.80
C ALA A 78 -0.77 -0.89 46.78
N PHE A 79 -1.49 -0.77 45.68
CA PHE A 79 -2.88 -1.22 45.51
C PHE A 79 -3.03 -2.28 44.41
N CYS A 80 -1.95 -2.90 43.94
CA CYS A 80 -2.01 -3.85 42.87
C CYS A 80 -2.97 -5.02 43.15
N GLY A 81 -3.90 -5.29 42.29
CA GLY A 81 -4.87 -6.38 42.41
C GLY A 81 -6.07 -6.11 43.31
N CYS A 82 -6.30 -4.86 43.74
CA CYS A 82 -7.49 -4.45 44.50
C CYS A 82 -8.70 -4.34 43.53
N LYS A 83 -9.18 -5.46 43.02
CA LYS A 83 -10.19 -5.53 41.96
C LYS A 83 -11.56 -4.97 42.34
N GLU A 84 -11.89 -5.00 43.62
CA GLU A 84 -13.18 -4.54 44.15
C GLU A 84 -13.17 -3.05 44.55
N LEU A 85 -12.01 -2.36 44.44
CA LEU A 85 -11.95 -0.91 44.50
C LEU A 85 -12.50 -0.37 43.17
N THR A 86 -13.66 0.28 43.21
CA THR A 86 -14.42 0.73 42.06
C THR A 86 -14.70 2.24 42.10
N GLY A 87 -15.38 2.75 41.07
CA GLY A 87 -15.70 4.18 40.97
C GLY A 87 -14.50 4.99 40.49
N THR A 88 -14.65 6.31 40.46
CA THR A 88 -13.62 7.22 39.92
C THR A 88 -12.46 7.34 40.92
N LEU A 89 -11.24 7.14 40.42
CA LEU A 89 -10.01 7.39 41.16
C LEU A 89 -9.63 8.88 41.04
N VAL A 90 -9.64 9.56 42.22
CA VAL A 90 -9.18 10.95 42.31
C VAL A 90 -7.79 10.97 42.92
N LEU A 91 -6.80 11.40 42.17
CA LEU A 91 -5.43 11.55 42.64
C LEU A 91 -5.20 12.94 43.23
N PRO A 92 -4.56 13.05 44.41
CA PRO A 92 -4.30 14.35 45.05
C PRO A 92 -3.37 15.21 44.20
N LYS A 93 -3.60 16.54 44.20
CA LYS A 93 -2.79 17.50 43.42
C LYS A 93 -1.31 17.56 43.82
N ASN A 94 -1.00 17.17 45.09
CA ASN A 94 0.36 17.17 45.61
C ASN A 94 1.13 15.87 45.29
N LEU A 95 0.48 14.90 44.65
CA LEU A 95 1.11 13.63 44.32
C LEU A 95 2.14 13.84 43.21
N THR A 96 3.39 13.49 43.46
CA THR A 96 4.54 13.66 42.58
C THR A 96 5.16 12.35 42.13
N ASP A 97 4.82 11.25 42.80
CA ASP A 97 5.35 9.94 42.52
C ASP A 97 4.30 8.83 42.61
N ILE A 98 4.23 7.98 41.61
CA ILE A 98 3.40 6.77 41.57
C ILE A 98 4.33 5.62 41.16
N GLY A 99 4.53 4.70 42.09
CA GLY A 99 5.40 3.55 41.94
C GLY A 99 4.98 2.60 40.85
N GLU A 100 5.89 1.75 40.44
CA GLU A 100 5.63 0.72 39.46
C GLU A 100 4.52 -0.24 39.92
N ILE A 101 3.60 -0.58 39.07
CA ILE A 101 2.45 -1.47 39.34
C ILE A 101 1.50 -0.92 40.42
N ALA A 102 1.65 0.31 40.89
CA ALA A 102 0.97 0.83 42.07
C ALA A 102 -0.55 0.61 42.09
N PHE A 103 -1.23 0.79 40.97
CA PHE A 103 -2.68 0.60 40.82
C PHE A 103 -3.04 -0.47 39.78
N ALA A 104 -2.09 -1.37 39.45
CA ALA A 104 -2.38 -2.38 38.43
C ALA A 104 -3.53 -3.31 38.86
N ASP A 105 -4.31 -3.74 37.86
CA ASP A 105 -5.41 -4.69 38.02
C ASP A 105 -6.48 -4.25 39.07
N CYS A 106 -6.73 -2.94 39.20
CA CYS A 106 -7.80 -2.38 40.00
C CYS A 106 -9.10 -2.22 39.22
N GLY A 107 -10.24 -2.12 39.96
CA GLY A 107 -11.57 -2.03 39.37
C GLY A 107 -12.08 -0.59 39.12
N PHE A 108 -11.22 0.43 39.09
CA PHE A 108 -11.62 1.83 38.89
C PHE A 108 -12.35 2.05 37.55
N THR A 109 -13.27 3.04 37.53
CA THR A 109 -14.11 3.36 36.36
C THR A 109 -14.08 4.86 36.07
N GLY A 110 -14.54 5.23 34.87
CA GLY A 110 -14.68 6.63 34.45
C GLY A 110 -13.36 7.25 33.97
N ASP A 111 -13.21 8.54 34.25
CA ASP A 111 -12.05 9.33 33.83
C ASP A 111 -10.88 9.15 34.81
N LEU A 112 -9.66 9.33 34.31
CA LEU A 112 -8.45 9.46 35.13
C LEU A 112 -7.70 10.72 34.72
N THR A 113 -7.44 11.59 35.73
CA THR A 113 -6.58 12.76 35.53
C THR A 113 -5.35 12.60 36.45
N LEU A 114 -4.19 12.59 35.82
CA LEU A 114 -2.91 12.59 36.56
C LEU A 114 -2.57 14.02 37.02
N PRO A 115 -2.02 14.17 38.23
CA PRO A 115 -1.74 15.48 38.80
C PRO A 115 -0.54 16.17 38.14
N GLU A 116 -0.56 17.51 38.10
CA GLU A 116 0.48 18.33 37.47
C GLU A 116 1.86 18.24 38.14
N GLY A 117 1.97 17.65 39.32
CA GLY A 117 3.23 17.37 40.00
C GLY A 117 4.02 16.18 39.41
N LEU A 118 3.35 15.33 38.64
CA LEU A 118 4.00 14.17 37.97
C LEU A 118 4.81 14.59 36.77
N THR A 119 6.11 14.29 36.78
CA THR A 119 7.01 14.49 35.65
C THR A 119 7.32 13.20 34.88
N ALA A 120 7.17 12.05 35.53
CA ALA A 120 7.30 10.73 34.96
C ALA A 120 6.26 9.78 35.52
N LEU A 121 5.75 8.86 34.73
CA LEU A 121 4.88 7.78 35.17
C LEU A 121 5.64 6.46 35.11
N SER A 122 5.66 5.73 36.21
CA SER A 122 6.34 4.44 36.32
C SER A 122 5.69 3.36 35.45
N GLY A 123 6.45 2.31 35.15
CA GLY A 123 5.96 1.17 34.40
C GLY A 123 4.77 0.48 35.09
N GLU A 124 3.84 -0.02 34.27
CA GLU A 124 2.69 -0.81 34.69
C GLU A 124 1.78 -0.12 35.75
N ALA A 125 1.96 1.17 36.03
CA ALA A 125 1.29 1.87 37.13
C ALA A 125 -0.23 1.67 37.17
N PHE A 126 -0.90 1.60 36.03
CA PHE A 126 -2.34 1.38 35.88
C PHE A 126 -2.67 0.19 34.98
N ARG A 127 -1.70 -0.74 34.71
CA ARG A 127 -1.94 -1.89 33.90
C ARG A 127 -3.19 -2.66 34.31
N GLY A 128 -4.01 -3.07 33.34
CA GLY A 128 -5.15 -3.95 33.58
C GLY A 128 -6.37 -3.30 34.25
N CYS A 129 -6.39 -1.98 34.41
CA CYS A 129 -7.56 -1.23 34.89
C CYS A 129 -8.61 -1.10 33.80
N LYS A 130 -9.27 -2.22 33.43
CA LYS A 130 -10.22 -2.32 32.35
C LYS A 130 -11.48 -1.49 32.48
N GLY A 131 -11.80 -1.10 33.73
CA GLY A 131 -13.00 -0.34 34.04
C GLY A 131 -12.93 1.15 33.69
N PHE A 132 -11.75 1.72 33.47
CA PHE A 132 -11.65 3.08 32.94
C PHE A 132 -12.27 3.15 31.54
N ASP A 133 -13.44 3.75 31.43
CA ASP A 133 -14.23 3.86 30.16
C ASP A 133 -14.39 5.31 29.68
N GLY A 134 -13.71 6.25 30.32
CA GLY A 134 -13.73 7.67 30.01
C GLY A 134 -12.43 8.19 29.42
N LYS A 135 -12.06 9.41 29.84
CA LYS A 135 -10.89 10.14 29.38
C LYS A 135 -9.70 9.96 30.32
N LEU A 136 -8.53 9.70 29.75
CA LEU A 136 -7.25 9.83 30.45
C LEU A 136 -6.65 11.21 30.14
N THR A 137 -6.36 12.02 31.16
CA THR A 137 -5.66 13.30 30.99
C THR A 137 -4.27 13.19 31.63
N LEU A 138 -3.23 13.29 30.82
CA LEU A 138 -1.85 13.38 31.27
C LEU A 138 -1.51 14.84 31.60
N PRO A 139 -0.69 15.12 32.65
CA PRO A 139 -0.37 16.49 33.03
C PRO A 139 0.62 17.14 32.05
N LYS A 140 0.64 18.46 31.98
CA LYS A 140 1.54 19.25 31.13
C LYS A 140 3.01 19.07 31.50
N SER A 141 3.29 18.69 32.73
CA SER A 141 4.63 18.44 33.28
C SER A 141 5.21 17.08 32.90
N LEU A 142 4.38 16.15 32.37
CA LEU A 142 4.81 14.77 32.13
C LEU A 142 5.74 14.68 30.93
N THR A 143 6.96 14.18 31.17
CA THR A 143 7.95 13.97 30.11
C THR A 143 8.05 12.51 29.66
N SER A 144 7.66 11.56 30.54
CA SER A 144 7.76 10.14 30.21
C SER A 144 6.60 9.31 30.75
N VAL A 145 6.15 8.37 29.91
CA VAL A 145 5.18 7.31 30.24
C VAL A 145 5.91 5.99 30.26
N GLY A 146 5.89 5.28 31.39
CA GLY A 146 6.58 4.01 31.59
C GLY A 146 6.03 2.87 30.70
N ALA A 147 6.81 1.81 30.54
CA ALA A 147 6.39 0.63 29.79
C ALA A 147 5.14 0.00 30.43
N PHE A 148 4.20 -0.43 29.60
CA PHE A 148 2.93 -1.06 30.02
C PHE A 148 2.05 -0.20 30.95
N ALA A 149 2.33 1.09 31.14
CA ALA A 149 1.70 1.93 32.16
C ALA A 149 0.16 1.90 32.14
N PHE A 150 -0.45 1.87 30.96
CA PHE A 150 -1.90 1.79 30.74
C PHE A 150 -2.31 0.56 29.93
N ARG A 151 -1.45 -0.47 29.87
CA ARG A 151 -1.80 -1.67 29.11
C ARG A 151 -3.13 -2.26 29.56
N SER A 152 -3.97 -2.64 28.61
CA SER A 152 -5.30 -3.23 28.83
C SER A 152 -6.25 -2.33 29.66
N CYS A 153 -6.12 -1.01 29.55
CA CYS A 153 -7.09 -0.04 30.07
C CYS A 153 -8.20 0.20 29.05
N GLY A 154 -9.38 0.61 29.55
CA GLY A 154 -10.57 0.80 28.73
C GLY A 154 -10.82 2.24 28.24
N PHE A 155 -9.87 3.16 28.36
CA PHE A 155 -10.04 4.57 27.98
C PHE A 155 -10.50 4.72 26.53
N THR A 156 -11.44 5.65 26.30
CA THR A 156 -11.90 6.05 24.96
C THR A 156 -11.15 7.24 24.40
N THR A 157 -10.61 8.09 25.27
CA THR A 157 -9.86 9.29 24.89
C THR A 157 -8.60 9.41 25.74
N VAL A 158 -7.50 9.79 25.10
CA VAL A 158 -6.24 10.17 25.77
C VAL A 158 -5.91 11.61 25.41
N GLU A 159 -5.65 12.44 26.42
CA GLU A 159 -5.16 13.81 26.26
C GLU A 159 -3.72 13.91 26.75
N LEU A 160 -2.82 14.41 25.90
CA LEU A 160 -1.41 14.58 26.21
C LEU A 160 -0.83 15.87 25.62
N TYR A 161 0.29 16.30 26.16
CA TYR A 161 0.91 17.60 25.86
C TYR A 161 2.31 17.44 25.26
N ASP A 162 2.84 18.51 24.73
CA ASP A 162 4.10 18.61 24.00
C ASP A 162 5.38 18.42 24.86
N ALA A 163 5.22 18.37 26.17
CA ALA A 163 6.32 18.03 27.09
C ALA A 163 6.71 16.54 27.06
N VAL A 164 5.85 15.66 26.53
CA VAL A 164 6.13 14.22 26.49
C VAL A 164 7.25 13.94 25.50
N GLU A 165 8.33 13.33 25.97
CA GLU A 165 9.50 12.94 25.19
C GLU A 165 9.52 11.43 24.90
N THR A 166 9.00 10.63 25.83
CA THR A 166 9.02 9.16 25.69
C THR A 166 7.70 8.51 26.10
N ILE A 167 7.27 7.53 25.32
CA ILE A 167 6.18 6.60 25.63
C ILE A 167 6.76 5.20 25.58
N GLY A 168 6.80 4.53 26.71
CA GLY A 168 7.43 3.22 26.89
C GLY A 168 6.76 2.12 26.06
N THR A 169 7.47 1.03 25.86
CA THR A 169 6.98 -0.15 25.14
C THR A 169 5.65 -0.63 25.69
N ARG A 170 4.67 -0.80 24.81
CA ARG A 170 3.32 -1.31 25.14
C ARG A 170 2.57 -0.50 26.20
N ALA A 171 2.89 0.78 26.36
CA ALA A 171 2.23 1.63 27.35
C ALA A 171 0.72 1.67 27.16
N PHE A 172 0.23 1.64 25.92
CA PHE A 172 -1.19 1.62 25.56
C PHE A 172 -1.59 0.35 24.79
N ASN A 173 -0.83 -0.74 24.93
CA ASN A 173 -1.18 -2.02 24.30
C ASN A 173 -2.50 -2.55 24.85
N ASP A 174 -3.29 -3.21 24.01
CA ASP A 174 -4.61 -3.77 24.37
C ASP A 174 -5.64 -2.73 24.87
N CYS A 175 -5.46 -1.44 24.55
CA CYS A 175 -6.45 -0.38 24.77
C CYS A 175 -7.45 -0.34 23.61
N GLY A 176 -8.25 -1.41 23.45
CA GLY A 176 -9.12 -1.60 22.30
C GLY A 176 -10.29 -0.62 22.16
N ASN A 177 -10.61 0.15 23.22
CA ASN A 177 -11.66 1.17 23.22
C ASN A 177 -11.15 2.57 22.87
N LEU A 178 -9.83 2.74 22.67
CA LEU A 178 -9.24 4.05 22.43
C LEU A 178 -9.59 4.53 21.02
N GLU A 179 -10.45 5.54 20.96
CA GLU A 179 -10.99 6.12 19.73
C GLU A 179 -10.36 7.47 19.38
N LYS A 180 -9.88 8.21 20.41
CA LYS A 180 -9.42 9.58 20.22
C LYS A 180 -8.17 9.88 21.02
N VAL A 181 -7.22 10.57 20.39
CA VAL A 181 -6.08 11.20 21.05
C VAL A 181 -6.14 12.70 20.80
N ILE A 182 -6.02 13.49 21.87
CA ILE A 182 -5.90 14.95 21.82
C ILE A 182 -4.46 15.28 22.18
N TYR A 183 -3.67 15.67 21.19
CA TYR A 183 -2.29 16.09 21.38
C TYR A 183 -2.19 17.62 21.25
N HIS A 184 -1.64 18.26 22.29
CA HIS A 184 -1.50 19.71 22.36
C HIS A 184 -0.17 20.26 21.85
N GLY A 185 0.48 19.52 20.95
CA GLY A 185 1.69 19.92 20.24
C GLY A 185 1.47 19.97 18.72
N THR A 186 2.54 20.28 17.99
CA THR A 186 2.55 20.18 16.53
C THR A 186 2.88 18.77 16.05
N LYS A 187 2.68 18.51 14.77
CA LYS A 187 3.07 17.22 14.17
C LYS A 187 4.58 16.99 14.28
N GLU A 188 5.36 18.02 14.02
CA GLU A 188 6.82 17.96 14.11
C GLU A 188 7.29 17.65 15.55
N GLN A 189 6.61 18.17 16.57
CA GLN A 189 6.87 17.81 17.98
C GLN A 189 6.51 16.36 18.26
N TRP A 190 5.36 15.87 17.76
CA TRP A 190 5.00 14.45 17.89
C TRP A 190 6.07 13.52 17.29
N GLU A 191 6.62 13.88 16.13
CA GLU A 191 7.65 13.07 15.45
C GLU A 191 8.97 12.98 16.22
N THR A 192 9.19 13.86 17.20
CA THR A 192 10.35 13.79 18.11
C THR A 192 10.13 12.88 19.30
N ILE A 193 8.88 12.48 19.60
CA ILE A 193 8.57 11.59 20.71
C ILE A 193 9.06 10.19 20.42
N THR A 194 9.85 9.63 21.33
CA THR A 194 10.23 8.21 21.23
C THR A 194 9.05 7.34 21.69
N VAL A 195 8.36 6.71 20.75
CA VAL A 195 7.25 5.79 21.03
C VAL A 195 7.76 4.35 20.93
N GLY A 196 7.74 3.62 22.03
CA GLY A 196 8.12 2.20 22.09
C GLY A 196 7.12 1.30 21.36
N ASP A 197 7.57 0.10 20.99
CA ASP A 197 6.76 -0.89 20.26
C ASP A 197 5.47 -1.27 21.00
N GLY A 198 4.42 -1.63 20.23
CA GLY A 198 3.15 -2.12 20.78
C GLY A 198 2.21 -1.00 21.25
N ASN A 199 2.36 0.23 20.76
CA ASN A 199 1.49 1.37 21.03
C ASN A 199 0.55 1.72 19.87
N GLU A 200 0.25 0.74 19.00
CA GLU A 200 -0.63 0.94 17.83
C GLU A 200 -1.98 1.56 18.20
N PRO A 201 -2.66 1.20 19.31
CA PRO A 201 -3.93 1.83 19.68
C PRO A 201 -3.81 3.35 19.85
N LEU A 202 -2.75 3.84 20.52
CA LEU A 202 -2.51 5.26 20.71
C LEU A 202 -2.19 5.98 19.39
N VAL A 203 -1.26 5.40 18.62
CA VAL A 203 -0.81 5.98 17.35
C VAL A 203 -1.96 6.05 16.35
N ASN A 204 -2.73 4.98 16.22
CA ASN A 204 -3.87 4.94 15.29
C ASN A 204 -4.96 5.95 15.68
N ALA A 205 -5.30 6.05 16.96
CA ALA A 205 -6.30 7.00 17.44
C ALA A 205 -5.85 8.47 17.29
N LEU A 206 -4.56 8.74 17.41
CA LEU A 206 -3.99 10.07 17.13
C LEU A 206 -4.10 10.42 15.65
N LEU A 207 -3.64 9.51 14.79
CA LEU A 207 -3.65 9.70 13.34
C LEU A 207 -5.08 9.88 12.80
N ALA A 208 -6.04 9.25 13.43
CA ALA A 208 -7.45 9.31 13.11
C ALA A 208 -8.09 10.69 13.30
N GLY A 209 -7.68 11.44 14.28
CA GLY A 209 -8.44 12.60 14.78
C GLY A 209 -8.14 13.92 14.09
N GLU A 210 -6.88 14.32 13.92
CA GLU A 210 -6.51 15.67 13.51
C GLU A 210 -5.67 15.73 12.24
N TRP A 211 -4.98 14.67 11.91
CA TRP A 211 -4.08 14.62 10.78
C TRP A 211 -4.66 13.82 9.62
N GLY A 212 -4.23 14.16 8.41
CA GLY A 212 -4.62 13.48 7.20
C GLY A 212 -3.40 13.22 6.33
N TYR A 213 -3.60 12.51 5.26
CA TYR A 213 -2.57 12.24 4.26
C TYR A 213 -3.07 12.52 2.85
N THR A 214 -2.14 12.71 1.94
CA THR A 214 -2.41 12.91 0.52
C THR A 214 -2.06 11.64 -0.24
N VAL A 215 -2.97 11.20 -1.11
CA VAL A 215 -2.76 10.10 -2.05
C VAL A 215 -2.53 10.68 -3.43
N SER A 216 -1.35 10.50 -3.97
CA SER A 216 -0.97 10.84 -5.34
C SER A 216 -1.07 9.62 -6.25
N PHE A 217 -1.37 9.82 -7.53
CA PHE A 217 -1.59 8.76 -8.50
C PHE A 217 -0.61 8.85 -9.65
N ASP A 218 0.35 7.93 -9.68
CA ASP A 218 1.31 7.81 -10.78
C ASP A 218 0.74 6.87 -11.86
N PRO A 219 0.64 7.31 -13.12
CA PRO A 219 0.14 6.49 -14.20
C PRO A 219 1.07 5.35 -14.62
N ASN A 220 2.26 5.23 -14.05
CA ASN A 220 3.23 4.17 -14.25
C ASN A 220 3.44 3.80 -15.74
N GLY A 221 3.97 4.76 -16.48
CA GLY A 221 4.19 4.65 -17.92
C GLY A 221 2.96 4.92 -18.80
N GLY A 222 1.85 5.36 -18.20
CA GLY A 222 0.66 5.85 -18.89
C GLY A 222 0.51 7.37 -18.85
N LYS A 223 -0.74 7.83 -19.02
CA LYS A 223 -1.17 9.23 -18.82
C LYS A 223 -2.24 9.29 -17.76
N SER A 224 -2.25 10.34 -16.93
CA SER A 224 -3.23 10.56 -15.88
C SER A 224 -3.97 11.87 -16.07
N SER A 225 -5.27 11.87 -15.76
CA SER A 225 -6.09 13.06 -15.54
C SER A 225 -6.49 13.22 -14.07
N LEU A 226 -5.99 12.34 -13.20
CA LEU A 226 -6.30 12.35 -11.77
C LEU A 226 -5.57 13.49 -11.08
N LYS A 227 -6.21 13.98 -10.02
CA LYS A 227 -5.61 14.88 -9.05
C LYS A 227 -5.36 14.13 -7.76
N ASP A 228 -4.44 14.63 -6.97
CA ASP A 228 -4.20 14.12 -5.62
C ASP A 228 -5.46 14.24 -4.77
N MET A 229 -5.65 13.26 -3.90
CA MET A 229 -6.78 13.17 -2.98
C MET A 229 -6.26 13.29 -1.55
N SER A 230 -6.75 14.28 -0.80
CA SER A 230 -6.45 14.40 0.63
C SER A 230 -7.58 13.81 1.45
N THR A 231 -7.24 13.06 2.48
CA THR A 231 -8.19 12.42 3.39
C THR A 231 -7.64 12.41 4.81
N LYS A 232 -8.54 12.30 5.80
CA LYS A 232 -8.12 12.00 7.18
C LYS A 232 -7.80 10.52 7.33
N TYR A 233 -6.96 10.17 8.31
CA TYR A 233 -6.51 8.79 8.48
C TYR A 233 -7.64 7.78 8.69
N GLU A 234 -8.69 8.13 9.41
CA GLU A 234 -9.86 7.24 9.62
C GLU A 234 -10.91 7.28 8.51
N ALA A 235 -10.86 8.31 7.67
CA ALA A 235 -11.88 8.43 6.63
C ALA A 235 -11.65 7.37 5.56
N ASN A 236 -12.73 6.69 5.19
CA ASN A 236 -12.71 5.80 4.03
C ASN A 236 -12.51 6.62 2.75
N LEU A 237 -11.44 6.32 2.04
CA LEU A 237 -11.16 6.85 0.71
C LEU A 237 -11.60 5.82 -0.34
N THR A 238 -12.28 6.25 -1.39
CA THR A 238 -12.57 5.40 -2.53
C THR A 238 -11.56 5.68 -3.63
N LEU A 239 -10.74 4.70 -3.96
CA LEU A 239 -9.73 4.83 -5.01
C LEU A 239 -10.36 5.02 -6.40
N PRO A 240 -9.72 5.76 -7.32
CA PRO A 240 -10.24 5.95 -8.67
C PRO A 240 -10.41 4.63 -9.41
N LYS A 241 -11.58 4.48 -10.09
CA LYS A 241 -11.87 3.34 -10.98
C LYS A 241 -11.24 3.49 -12.36
N SER A 242 -10.94 4.73 -12.74
CA SER A 242 -10.43 5.13 -14.06
C SER A 242 -9.73 6.49 -13.92
N GLY A 243 -9.33 7.08 -15.04
CA GLY A 243 -8.63 8.37 -15.05
C GLY A 243 -7.16 8.23 -15.43
N VAL A 244 -6.73 7.00 -15.68
CA VAL A 244 -5.43 6.68 -16.27
C VAL A 244 -5.60 5.91 -17.57
N THR A 245 -4.69 6.14 -18.53
CA THR A 245 -4.70 5.46 -19.84
C THR A 245 -3.28 5.10 -20.22
N ARG A 246 -3.13 3.94 -20.90
CA ARG A 246 -1.87 3.51 -21.50
C ARG A 246 -2.20 2.78 -22.81
N THR A 247 -1.63 3.27 -23.92
CA THR A 247 -1.86 2.66 -25.22
C THR A 247 -1.48 1.20 -25.23
N GLY A 248 -2.37 0.33 -25.67
CA GLY A 248 -2.15 -1.12 -25.71
C GLY A 248 -2.32 -1.87 -24.41
N TYR A 249 -2.70 -1.20 -23.31
CA TYR A 249 -2.85 -1.80 -21.99
C TYR A 249 -4.22 -1.50 -21.38
N SER A 250 -4.67 -2.38 -20.52
CA SER A 250 -5.85 -2.21 -19.66
C SER A 250 -5.44 -1.95 -18.24
N PHE A 251 -6.05 -0.94 -17.62
CA PHE A 251 -5.85 -0.65 -16.21
C PHE A 251 -6.48 -1.73 -15.34
N THR A 252 -5.74 -2.26 -14.37
CA THR A 252 -6.17 -3.37 -13.50
C THR A 252 -6.22 -3.01 -12.02
N GLY A 253 -5.63 -1.89 -11.62
CA GLY A 253 -5.65 -1.46 -10.23
C GLY A 253 -4.45 -0.58 -9.88
N TRP A 254 -4.24 -0.43 -8.59
CA TRP A 254 -3.19 0.38 -7.99
C TRP A 254 -2.24 -0.49 -7.18
N ASN A 255 -0.99 -0.09 -7.06
CA ASN A 255 0.00 -0.73 -6.19
C ASN A 255 0.83 0.35 -5.46
N THR A 256 1.34 0.02 -4.28
CA THR A 256 2.21 0.95 -3.52
C THR A 256 3.62 1.05 -4.09
N GLU A 257 4.02 0.13 -4.98
CA GLU A 257 5.33 0.13 -5.61
C GLU A 257 5.20 0.11 -7.14
N PRO A 258 6.08 0.84 -7.88
CA PRO A 258 5.98 0.94 -9.34
C PRO A 258 6.20 -0.39 -10.07
N ASP A 259 7.01 -1.29 -9.51
CA ASP A 259 7.28 -2.63 -10.05
C ASP A 259 6.20 -3.66 -9.71
N GLY A 260 5.26 -3.29 -8.81
CA GLY A 260 4.15 -4.13 -8.39
C GLY A 260 4.47 -5.12 -7.28
N THR A 261 5.57 -4.96 -6.58
CA THR A 261 5.94 -5.79 -5.42
C THR A 261 5.25 -5.37 -4.12
N GLY A 262 4.64 -4.19 -4.10
CA GLY A 262 3.91 -3.65 -2.96
C GLY A 262 2.48 -4.19 -2.83
N ASN A 263 1.64 -3.46 -2.10
CA ASN A 263 0.25 -3.82 -1.86
C ASN A 263 -0.63 -3.46 -3.06
N ASP A 264 -1.45 -4.40 -3.50
CA ASP A 264 -2.40 -4.22 -4.60
C ASP A 264 -3.76 -3.73 -4.11
N TYR A 265 -4.37 -2.82 -4.88
CA TYR A 265 -5.71 -2.29 -4.66
C TYR A 265 -6.52 -2.33 -5.95
N ALA A 266 -7.75 -2.85 -5.86
CA ALA A 266 -8.66 -2.89 -7.01
C ALA A 266 -9.16 -1.48 -7.41
N PRO A 267 -9.53 -1.27 -8.68
CA PRO A 267 -10.17 -0.04 -9.12
C PRO A 267 -11.46 0.23 -8.33
N GLY A 268 -11.56 1.39 -7.69
CA GLY A 268 -12.72 1.75 -6.87
C GLY A 268 -12.80 1.09 -5.51
N GLN A 269 -11.74 0.44 -5.06
CA GLN A 269 -11.67 -0.11 -3.71
C GLN A 269 -11.80 0.99 -2.66
N ARG A 270 -12.56 0.72 -1.59
CA ARG A 270 -12.58 1.56 -0.39
C ARG A 270 -11.43 1.14 0.51
N VAL A 271 -10.66 2.10 0.93
CA VAL A 271 -9.46 1.93 1.76
C VAL A 271 -9.47 2.93 2.90
N SER A 272 -8.82 2.59 3.99
CA SER A 272 -8.54 3.48 5.10
C SER A 272 -7.09 3.29 5.49
N LEU A 273 -6.45 4.32 6.02
CA LEU A 273 -5.10 4.26 6.56
C LEU A 273 -4.08 3.62 5.59
N LEU A 274 -3.97 4.17 4.37
CA LEU A 274 -3.00 3.68 3.37
C LEU A 274 -1.55 3.92 3.78
N THR A 275 -1.32 4.93 4.62
CA THR A 275 0.00 5.30 5.14
C THR A 275 -0.15 5.96 6.51
N GLN A 276 0.88 5.87 7.33
CA GLN A 276 1.03 6.66 8.57
C GLN A 276 1.83 7.95 8.34
N GLY A 277 2.35 8.16 7.13
CA GLY A 277 3.04 9.37 6.70
C GLY A 277 2.11 10.41 6.09
N GLU A 278 2.64 11.56 5.69
CA GLU A 278 1.90 12.69 5.11
C GLU A 278 1.36 12.43 3.71
N SER A 279 1.97 11.53 2.97
CA SER A 279 1.59 11.18 1.61
C SER A 279 1.95 9.75 1.25
N ILE A 280 1.22 9.24 0.27
CA ILE A 280 1.53 7.98 -0.39
C ILE A 280 1.29 8.13 -1.88
N THR A 281 2.15 7.55 -2.71
CA THR A 281 1.94 7.44 -4.15
C THR A 281 1.44 6.05 -4.49
N LEU A 282 0.35 5.98 -5.23
CA LEU A 282 -0.18 4.74 -5.80
C LEU A 282 0.13 4.69 -7.30
N TYR A 283 0.75 3.61 -7.74
CA TYR A 283 1.18 3.36 -9.10
C TYR A 283 0.15 2.52 -9.86
N ALA A 284 -0.22 2.96 -11.06
CA ALA A 284 -1.15 2.21 -11.88
C ALA A 284 -0.59 0.84 -12.31
N ARG A 285 -1.42 -0.18 -12.21
CA ARG A 285 -1.13 -1.54 -12.71
C ARG A 285 -1.77 -1.74 -14.07
N TRP A 286 -1.00 -2.36 -14.95
CA TRP A 286 -1.37 -2.54 -16.35
C TRP A 286 -1.25 -3.99 -16.78
N THR A 287 -2.24 -4.44 -17.54
CA THR A 287 -2.17 -5.72 -18.26
C THR A 287 -2.17 -5.43 -19.76
N PRO A 288 -1.23 -5.99 -20.55
CA PRO A 288 -1.22 -5.81 -21.99
C PRO A 288 -2.52 -6.34 -22.61
N ASN A 289 -3.06 -5.58 -23.55
CA ASN A 289 -4.23 -6.02 -24.29
C ASN A 289 -3.85 -7.12 -25.28
N THR A 290 -4.78 -8.00 -25.60
CA THR A 290 -4.62 -8.97 -26.66
C THR A 290 -5.32 -8.48 -27.92
N TYR A 291 -4.75 -8.84 -29.07
CA TYR A 291 -5.36 -8.59 -30.36
C TYR A 291 -5.28 -9.84 -31.28
N THR A 292 -5.96 -9.78 -32.40
CA THR A 292 -6.01 -10.85 -33.41
C THR A 292 -5.36 -10.34 -34.70
N VAL A 293 -4.51 -11.13 -35.30
CA VAL A 293 -4.01 -10.89 -36.63
C VAL A 293 -4.82 -11.71 -37.64
N ARG A 294 -5.37 -11.02 -38.65
CA ARG A 294 -6.03 -11.60 -39.82
C ARG A 294 -5.12 -11.48 -41.01
N PHE A 295 -4.92 -12.58 -41.70
CA PHE A 295 -4.09 -12.63 -42.91
C PHE A 295 -4.94 -12.48 -44.15
N ASN A 296 -4.53 -11.58 -45.07
CA ASN A 296 -5.16 -11.34 -46.34
C ASN A 296 -4.19 -11.69 -47.47
N ALA A 297 -4.63 -12.55 -48.39
CA ALA A 297 -3.80 -13.03 -49.50
C ALA A 297 -3.40 -11.94 -50.51
N ASN A 298 -4.02 -10.78 -50.51
CA ASN A 298 -3.71 -9.63 -51.34
C ASN A 298 -3.46 -10.03 -52.82
N LYS A 299 -4.48 -10.50 -53.51
CA LYS A 299 -4.47 -11.08 -54.85
C LYS A 299 -3.82 -12.49 -54.98
N GLY A 300 -3.36 -13.07 -53.90
CA GLY A 300 -2.97 -14.47 -53.84
C GLY A 300 -4.17 -15.40 -53.61
N THR A 301 -3.92 -16.68 -53.48
CA THR A 301 -4.88 -17.74 -53.24
C THR A 301 -4.46 -18.55 -51.98
N GLY A 302 -5.40 -19.29 -51.43
CA GLY A 302 -5.16 -20.07 -50.20
C GLY A 302 -5.98 -19.58 -49.02
N LYS A 303 -5.77 -20.18 -47.86
CA LYS A 303 -6.41 -19.81 -46.59
C LYS A 303 -5.41 -19.86 -45.45
N MET A 304 -5.47 -18.92 -44.57
CA MET A 304 -4.74 -18.90 -43.30
C MET A 304 -5.72 -18.61 -42.16
N PRO A 305 -5.62 -19.30 -41.02
CA PRO A 305 -6.41 -18.99 -39.85
C PRO A 305 -5.96 -17.65 -39.21
N ASP A 306 -6.89 -16.97 -38.58
CA ASP A 306 -6.56 -15.79 -37.75
C ASP A 306 -5.64 -16.25 -36.59
N GLN A 307 -4.56 -15.51 -36.34
CA GLN A 307 -3.68 -15.72 -35.16
C GLN A 307 -4.18 -14.86 -34.01
N LYS A 308 -4.63 -15.49 -32.94
CA LYS A 308 -5.31 -14.85 -31.80
C LYS A 308 -4.42 -14.78 -30.56
N GLY A 309 -4.78 -13.88 -29.63
CA GLY A 309 -4.13 -13.80 -28.30
C GLY A 309 -2.74 -13.18 -28.34
N ILE A 310 -2.44 -12.38 -29.33
CA ILE A 310 -1.15 -11.69 -29.43
C ILE A 310 -1.13 -10.53 -28.43
N LEU A 311 -0.14 -10.51 -27.56
CA LEU A 311 0.02 -9.49 -26.53
C LEU A 311 0.61 -8.20 -27.12
N TYR A 312 0.06 -7.09 -26.71
CA TYR A 312 0.57 -5.78 -27.11
C TYR A 312 1.95 -5.52 -26.49
N GLY A 313 2.87 -5.03 -27.32
CA GLY A 313 4.24 -4.68 -26.89
C GLY A 313 5.19 -5.87 -26.77
N GLU A 314 4.72 -7.08 -27.05
CA GLU A 314 5.57 -8.27 -27.13
C GLU A 314 5.80 -8.66 -28.60
N ALA A 315 7.06 -8.94 -28.95
CA ALA A 315 7.39 -9.46 -30.26
C ALA A 315 6.82 -10.88 -30.37
N THR A 316 5.90 -11.07 -31.34
CA THR A 316 5.26 -12.36 -31.58
C THR A 316 5.60 -12.82 -32.99
N GLU A 317 6.13 -14.03 -33.11
CA GLU A 317 6.39 -14.68 -34.37
C GLU A 317 5.06 -14.92 -35.13
N LEU A 318 5.01 -14.49 -36.40
CA LEU A 318 3.84 -14.68 -37.23
C LEU A 318 3.84 -16.08 -37.84
N SER A 319 2.64 -16.64 -38.05
CA SER A 319 2.46 -17.87 -38.79
C SER A 319 3.04 -17.75 -40.19
N PRO A 320 3.84 -18.74 -40.67
CA PRO A 320 4.39 -18.72 -42.01
C PRO A 320 3.32 -18.51 -43.11
N CYS A 321 3.64 -17.75 -44.13
CA CYS A 321 2.69 -17.48 -45.20
C CYS A 321 2.32 -18.77 -45.97
N ALA A 322 1.03 -19.14 -45.89
CA ALA A 322 0.48 -20.26 -46.67
C ALA A 322 -0.27 -19.84 -47.93
N PHE A 323 -0.25 -18.54 -48.26
CA PHE A 323 -0.81 -18.06 -49.53
C PHE A 323 0.16 -18.27 -50.68
N THR A 324 -0.37 -18.43 -51.85
CA THR A 324 0.39 -18.55 -53.11
C THR A 324 -0.15 -17.56 -54.13
N ARG A 325 0.73 -17.10 -55.02
CA ARG A 325 0.34 -16.27 -56.16
C ARG A 325 1.17 -16.69 -57.39
N LYS A 326 0.49 -17.16 -58.41
CA LYS A 326 1.16 -17.70 -59.62
C LYS A 326 2.10 -16.65 -60.24
N GLY A 327 3.37 -16.98 -60.38
CA GLY A 327 4.42 -16.13 -60.94
C GLY A 327 4.94 -15.06 -59.98
N TYR A 328 4.61 -15.16 -58.69
CA TYR A 328 5.08 -14.22 -57.67
C TYR A 328 5.61 -14.96 -56.44
N ARG A 329 6.61 -14.41 -55.79
CA ARG A 329 7.11 -14.83 -54.52
C ARG A 329 6.58 -13.92 -53.43
N PHE A 330 6.36 -14.48 -52.26
CA PHE A 330 6.01 -13.74 -51.06
C PHE A 330 7.23 -12.98 -50.52
N THR A 331 7.07 -11.69 -50.16
CA THR A 331 8.15 -10.83 -49.68
C THR A 331 7.95 -10.32 -48.24
N GLY A 332 6.78 -10.56 -47.67
CA GLY A 332 6.50 -10.12 -46.29
C GLY A 332 5.05 -9.66 -46.12
N TRP A 333 4.76 -9.15 -44.94
CA TRP A 333 3.46 -8.63 -44.55
C TRP A 333 3.46 -7.12 -44.50
N ASN A 334 2.33 -6.47 -44.81
CA ASN A 334 2.16 -5.04 -44.65
C ASN A 334 0.77 -4.72 -44.12
N THR A 335 0.63 -3.65 -43.32
CA THR A 335 -0.66 -3.23 -42.78
C THR A 335 -1.61 -2.62 -43.80
N LYS A 336 -1.12 -2.35 -45.04
CA LYS A 336 -1.92 -1.89 -46.19
C LYS A 336 -1.69 -2.77 -47.42
N ALA A 337 -2.77 -3.00 -48.17
CA ALA A 337 -2.70 -3.85 -49.38
C ALA A 337 -1.74 -3.34 -50.48
N ASN A 338 -1.55 -2.02 -50.54
CA ASN A 338 -0.66 -1.37 -51.52
C ASN A 338 0.81 -1.26 -51.08
N GLY A 339 1.16 -1.81 -49.90
CA GLY A 339 2.52 -1.79 -49.39
C GLY A 339 2.98 -0.47 -48.74
N THR A 340 2.11 0.55 -48.64
CA THR A 340 2.48 1.87 -48.07
C THR A 340 2.29 1.97 -46.55
N GLY A 341 1.87 0.89 -45.92
CA GLY A 341 1.72 0.80 -44.47
C GLY A 341 3.02 0.37 -43.80
N GLU A 342 2.86 -0.10 -42.56
CA GLU A 342 3.95 -0.65 -41.75
C GLU A 342 4.30 -2.06 -42.31
N THR A 343 5.57 -2.29 -42.62
CA THR A 343 6.09 -3.60 -43.01
C THR A 343 6.38 -4.43 -41.78
N VAL A 344 5.97 -5.68 -41.82
CA VAL A 344 6.15 -6.65 -40.75
C VAL A 344 6.94 -7.83 -41.27
N ASP A 345 8.19 -7.96 -40.83
CA ASP A 345 9.10 -9.00 -41.34
C ASP A 345 8.89 -10.35 -40.64
N GLU A 346 9.52 -10.55 -39.43
CA GLU A 346 9.50 -11.84 -38.73
C GLU A 346 8.72 -11.79 -37.46
N ALA A 347 8.66 -10.64 -36.79
CA ALA A 347 7.94 -10.48 -35.52
C ALA A 347 7.05 -9.24 -35.53
N LEU A 348 5.84 -9.42 -35.07
CA LEU A 348 4.86 -8.35 -34.97
C LEU A 348 4.98 -7.61 -33.65
N ASN A 349 5.37 -6.34 -33.69
CA ASN A 349 5.30 -5.43 -32.55
C ASN A 349 4.48 -4.20 -32.98
N LEU A 350 3.16 -4.32 -33.01
CA LEU A 350 2.28 -3.26 -33.45
C LEU A 350 2.05 -2.25 -32.33
N THR A 351 2.55 -1.05 -32.50
CA THR A 351 2.41 0.06 -31.55
C THR A 351 1.10 0.85 -31.71
N ALA A 352 0.39 0.67 -32.84
CA ALA A 352 -0.78 1.48 -33.19
C ALA A 352 -2.14 0.88 -32.80
N THR A 353 -2.19 -0.38 -32.34
CA THR A 353 -3.46 -1.08 -32.11
C THR A 353 -3.74 -1.25 -30.63
N ASN A 354 -4.83 -0.69 -30.16
CA ASN A 354 -5.19 -0.72 -28.74
C ASN A 354 -5.98 -2.00 -28.35
N LYS A 355 -6.80 -2.50 -29.23
CA LYS A 355 -7.59 -3.77 -29.15
C LYS A 355 -8.16 -4.12 -30.51
N GLY A 356 -8.53 -5.39 -30.70
CA GLY A 356 -9.31 -5.81 -31.87
C GLY A 356 -8.55 -6.65 -32.87
N THR A 357 -8.79 -6.42 -34.15
CA THR A 357 -8.20 -7.20 -35.25
C THR A 357 -7.36 -6.31 -36.13
N VAL A 358 -6.12 -6.74 -36.39
CA VAL A 358 -5.22 -6.14 -37.36
C VAL A 358 -5.22 -7.03 -38.60
N THR A 359 -5.39 -6.44 -39.79
CA THR A 359 -5.27 -7.18 -41.05
C THR A 359 -3.91 -6.94 -41.66
N LEU A 360 -3.18 -8.02 -41.92
CA LEU A 360 -1.91 -8.02 -42.64
C LEU A 360 -2.12 -8.52 -44.07
N TYR A 361 -1.62 -7.77 -44.99
CA TYR A 361 -1.74 -8.05 -46.44
C TYR A 361 -0.44 -8.61 -46.96
N ALA A 362 -0.48 -9.78 -47.57
CA ALA A 362 0.67 -10.37 -48.24
C ALA A 362 1.23 -9.43 -49.31
N GLN A 363 2.53 -9.24 -49.32
CA GLN A 363 3.24 -8.50 -50.36
C GLN A 363 3.88 -9.48 -51.29
N TRP A 364 3.86 -9.13 -52.57
CA TRP A 364 4.25 -10.02 -53.67
C TRP A 364 5.21 -9.33 -54.62
N GLU A 365 6.28 -10.01 -54.98
CA GLU A 365 7.22 -9.61 -56.01
C GLU A 365 7.18 -10.62 -57.15
N GLY A 366 7.21 -10.15 -58.41
CA GLY A 366 7.22 -11.01 -59.56
C GLY A 366 8.46 -11.91 -59.58
N GLU A 367 8.26 -13.20 -59.81
CA GLU A 367 9.39 -14.08 -59.97
C GLU A 367 10.16 -13.74 -61.23
N PRO A 368 11.51 -13.77 -61.22
CA PRO A 368 12.30 -13.58 -62.39
C PRO A 368 12.12 -14.76 -63.36
N TYR A 369 12.12 -14.47 -64.66
CA TYR A 369 12.18 -15.45 -65.73
C TYR A 369 13.05 -14.94 -66.88
N ASP A 370 13.72 -15.86 -67.54
CA ASP A 370 14.64 -15.55 -68.67
C ASP A 370 13.93 -15.61 -69.96
N VAL A 371 14.13 -14.59 -70.78
CA VAL A 371 13.77 -14.54 -72.19
C VAL A 371 15.06 -14.69 -72.98
N THR A 372 15.17 -15.78 -73.72
CA THR A 372 16.32 -16.00 -74.57
C THR A 372 15.98 -15.63 -76.03
N PHE A 373 16.75 -14.73 -76.60
CA PHE A 373 16.68 -14.29 -77.93
C PHE A 373 17.62 -15.16 -78.83
N HIS A 374 17.14 -15.69 -79.93
CA HIS A 374 17.90 -16.53 -80.79
C HIS A 374 18.05 -15.89 -82.19
N PHE A 375 19.26 -15.94 -82.75
CA PHE A 375 19.56 -15.63 -84.09
C PHE A 375 20.57 -16.66 -84.66
N GLY A 376 20.07 -17.70 -85.37
CA GLY A 376 20.89 -18.85 -85.67
C GLY A 376 21.44 -19.56 -84.42
N GLU A 377 22.74 -19.70 -84.33
CA GLU A 377 23.42 -20.27 -83.14
C GLU A 377 23.71 -19.24 -82.06
N GLU A 378 23.57 -17.96 -82.35
CA GLU A 378 23.79 -16.90 -81.35
C GLU A 378 22.59 -16.73 -80.43
N THR A 379 22.88 -16.55 -79.17
CA THR A 379 21.84 -16.33 -78.12
C THR A 379 22.19 -15.17 -77.18
N ARG A 380 21.14 -14.47 -76.70
CA ARG A 380 21.21 -13.48 -75.63
C ARG A 380 20.07 -13.72 -74.66
N THR A 381 20.32 -13.56 -73.40
CA THR A 381 19.31 -13.75 -72.35
C THR A 381 19.09 -12.44 -71.66
N GLN A 382 17.82 -12.08 -71.47
CA GLN A 382 17.37 -11.00 -70.62
C GLN A 382 16.47 -11.56 -69.46
N THR A 383 16.74 -11.21 -68.23
CA THR A 383 15.90 -11.57 -67.10
C THR A 383 14.80 -10.51 -66.92
N LEU A 384 13.55 -10.93 -66.93
CA LEU A 384 12.36 -10.12 -66.73
C LEU A 384 11.64 -10.61 -65.51
N HIS A 385 10.77 -9.76 -64.91
CA HIS A 385 9.99 -10.13 -63.77
C HIS A 385 8.50 -10.24 -64.10
N TYR A 386 7.87 -11.28 -63.56
CA TYR A 386 6.46 -11.55 -63.78
C TYR A 386 5.56 -10.42 -63.30
N GLY A 387 4.67 -9.91 -64.17
CA GLY A 387 3.70 -8.88 -63.86
C GLY A 387 4.25 -7.45 -63.82
N THR A 388 5.49 -7.22 -64.13
CA THR A 388 6.08 -5.90 -64.40
C THR A 388 6.13 -5.65 -65.91
N ALA A 389 5.86 -4.41 -66.27
CA ALA A 389 5.97 -4.03 -67.71
C ALA A 389 7.41 -3.57 -68.00
N GLU A 390 8.30 -4.52 -68.08
CA GLU A 390 9.68 -4.28 -68.47
C GLU A 390 9.84 -4.35 -70.03
N ALA A 391 10.71 -3.51 -70.54
CA ALA A 391 10.96 -3.49 -71.98
C ALA A 391 11.90 -4.64 -72.34
N LEU A 392 11.64 -5.27 -73.48
CA LEU A 392 12.62 -6.14 -74.12
C LEU A 392 13.85 -5.32 -74.54
N ASP A 393 15.03 -5.88 -74.33
CA ASP A 393 16.28 -5.30 -74.84
C ASP A 393 16.19 -5.12 -76.39
N GLY A 394 16.83 -4.06 -76.87
CA GLY A 394 16.95 -3.83 -78.28
C GLY A 394 17.67 -4.99 -78.97
N ASN A 395 17.32 -5.23 -80.23
CA ASN A 395 17.94 -6.28 -80.99
C ASN A 395 19.48 -6.14 -81.05
N PRO A 396 20.23 -7.09 -80.51
CA PRO A 396 21.68 -7.04 -80.49
C PRO A 396 22.34 -7.73 -81.69
N PHE A 397 21.53 -8.33 -82.54
CA PHE A 397 22.02 -9.14 -83.67
C PHE A 397 22.00 -8.35 -84.97
N GLU A 398 23.00 -8.55 -85.78
CA GLU A 398 23.12 -7.96 -87.11
C GLU A 398 22.93 -9.04 -88.18
N ASN A 399 22.15 -8.74 -89.28
CA ASN A 399 22.00 -9.57 -90.43
C ASN A 399 22.26 -8.73 -91.73
N PRO A 400 23.43 -8.80 -92.29
CA PRO A 400 23.77 -7.97 -93.45
C PRO A 400 22.76 -8.07 -94.56
N GLY A 401 22.24 -6.91 -95.00
CA GLY A 401 21.24 -6.83 -96.08
C GLY A 401 19.78 -6.97 -95.64
N TYR A 402 19.53 -7.13 -94.31
CA TYR A 402 18.18 -7.22 -93.74
C TYR A 402 17.97 -6.21 -92.69
N THR A 403 16.71 -5.79 -92.50
CA THR A 403 16.27 -4.92 -91.37
C THR A 403 15.47 -5.73 -90.43
N PHE A 404 15.83 -5.62 -89.10
CA PHE A 404 15.09 -6.28 -88.05
C PHE A 404 13.63 -5.81 -88.00
N LYS A 405 12.70 -6.73 -87.93
CA LYS A 405 11.26 -6.44 -87.99
C LYS A 405 10.61 -6.59 -86.55
N CYS A 406 10.81 -7.72 -85.95
CA CYS A 406 10.25 -8.07 -84.67
C CYS A 406 10.79 -9.40 -84.15
N TRP A 407 10.63 -9.63 -82.87
CA TRP A 407 10.79 -10.94 -82.24
C TRP A 407 9.54 -11.79 -82.40
N THR A 408 9.66 -13.09 -82.53
CA THR A 408 8.56 -14.05 -82.53
C THR A 408 8.83 -15.19 -81.62
N THR A 409 7.77 -15.71 -80.91
CA THR A 409 7.91 -16.84 -80.00
C THR A 409 8.09 -18.20 -80.63
N GLN A 410 8.17 -18.24 -82.00
CA GLN A 410 8.45 -19.42 -82.78
C GLN A 410 9.39 -19.07 -83.91
N GLU A 411 10.36 -19.93 -84.18
CA GLU A 411 11.36 -19.79 -85.22
C GLU A 411 10.72 -19.63 -86.60
N THR A 412 9.59 -20.26 -86.84
CA THR A 412 8.82 -20.18 -88.09
C THR A 412 8.15 -18.84 -88.37
N GLY A 413 8.24 -17.89 -87.42
CA GLY A 413 7.56 -16.58 -87.44
C GLY A 413 6.05 -16.63 -87.26
N LYS A 414 5.46 -17.79 -86.89
CA LYS A 414 4.01 -18.00 -86.70
C LYS A 414 3.53 -17.74 -85.24
N GLY A 415 4.43 -17.53 -84.27
CA GLY A 415 4.10 -17.25 -82.87
C GLY A 415 3.66 -15.81 -82.65
N LYS A 416 3.51 -15.46 -81.38
CA LYS A 416 3.28 -14.06 -81.00
C LYS A 416 4.49 -13.21 -81.36
N SER A 417 4.24 -12.02 -81.91
CA SER A 417 5.28 -11.09 -82.29
C SER A 417 5.37 -9.91 -81.31
N TYR A 418 6.61 -9.50 -81.10
CA TYR A 418 6.95 -8.38 -80.22
C TYR A 418 7.91 -7.44 -80.98
N LYS A 419 7.61 -6.15 -80.98
CA LYS A 419 8.50 -5.13 -81.50
C LYS A 419 9.76 -5.03 -80.69
N ASP A 420 10.78 -4.44 -81.27
CA ASP A 420 11.99 -4.08 -80.55
C ASP A 420 11.64 -3.15 -79.37
N GLY A 421 12.17 -3.41 -78.17
CA GLY A 421 11.86 -2.65 -76.96
C GLY A 421 10.40 -2.78 -76.46
N ALA A 422 9.62 -3.79 -76.94
CA ALA A 422 8.23 -3.99 -76.49
C ALA A 422 8.16 -4.25 -75.01
N LYS A 423 7.10 -3.69 -74.32
CA LYS A 423 6.78 -3.95 -72.92
C LYS A 423 5.66 -4.97 -72.78
#